data_b3e0398670bb0d503570fb7414caf436
#
_entry.id   b3e0398670bb0d503570fb7414caf436
#
_cell.length_a   1.000
_cell.length_b   1.000
_cell.length_c   1.000
_cell.angle_alpha   90.00
_cell.angle_beta   90.00
_cell.angle_gamma   90.00
#
_symmetry.space_group_name_H-M   'P 1'
#
loop_
_entity.id
_entity.type
_entity.pdbx_description
1 polymer ?
#
loop_
_entity_poly.entity_id
_entity_poly.type
_entity_poly.pdbx_seq_one_letter_code
_entity_poly.pdbx_strand_id
1 'polypeptide(L)'
;AHDITASAPVLAAIDISKARHEVLIEAPDKKRRRRVSVLNNLEEFDRLIGLLRSYQRPVRVAFEATGNYHRALAYQLGLAGFEIKLISSLALARTREALHNSWDKNDPKDAQVILHMMNIGAEQFYNDPLVHGTNDIQELSKTHDMVSRSKTELWHRILTHYLPLYF
;
A
#
# COMPACT_ATOMS: atom_id res chain seq x y z
N ALA A 1 8.12 39.66 -1.38
CA ALA A 1 8.56 38.31 -1.00
C ALA A 1 7.41 37.63 -0.27
N HIS A 2 6.63 36.80 -0.96
CA HIS A 2 5.63 35.95 -0.29
C HIS A 2 6.37 34.74 0.24
N ASP A 3 6.54 34.71 1.54
CA ASP A 3 6.97 33.56 2.30
C ASP A 3 5.92 32.46 2.15
N ILE A 4 6.18 31.53 1.22
CA ILE A 4 5.43 30.29 1.16
C ILE A 4 6.01 29.43 2.28
N THR A 5 5.54 29.63 3.51
CA THR A 5 5.66 28.63 4.56
C THR A 5 4.84 27.44 4.09
N ALA A 6 5.51 26.45 3.51
CA ALA A 6 4.90 25.20 3.10
C ALA A 6 4.13 24.65 4.32
N SER A 7 2.80 24.69 4.26
CA SER A 7 1.98 24.21 5.39
C SER A 7 2.32 22.75 5.62
N ALA A 8 2.60 22.38 6.87
CA ALA A 8 2.93 21.01 7.23
C ALA A 8 1.90 20.03 6.65
N PRO A 9 2.33 18.94 6.03
CA PRO A 9 1.42 18.00 5.35
C PRO A 9 0.53 17.24 6.34
N VAL A 10 -0.61 16.80 5.86
CA VAL A 10 -1.40 15.75 6.52
C VAL A 10 -0.70 14.43 6.25
N LEU A 11 -0.47 13.64 7.27
CA LEU A 11 0.13 12.31 7.17
C LEU A 11 -0.97 11.25 7.20
N ALA A 12 -0.93 10.31 6.26
CA ALA A 12 -1.84 9.18 6.19
C ALA A 12 -1.04 7.87 6.15
N ALA A 13 -1.00 7.17 7.26
CA ALA A 13 -0.36 5.86 7.37
C ALA A 13 -1.37 4.77 7.06
N ILE A 14 -1.04 3.86 6.14
CA ILE A 14 -1.95 2.81 5.67
C ILE A 14 -1.35 1.44 5.96
N ASP A 15 -2.05 0.66 6.75
CA ASP A 15 -1.83 -0.77 6.90
C ASP A 15 -2.57 -1.51 5.79
N ILE A 16 -1.80 -2.11 4.87
CA ILE A 16 -2.32 -2.75 3.66
C ILE A 16 -2.73 -4.19 3.94
N SER A 17 -3.95 -4.54 3.58
CA SER A 17 -4.40 -5.93 3.58
C SER A 17 -5.25 -6.29 2.36
N LYS A 18 -5.54 -7.57 2.18
CA LYS A 18 -6.23 -8.08 0.98
C LYS A 18 -7.63 -7.50 0.79
N ALA A 19 -8.42 -7.47 1.85
CA ALA A 19 -9.84 -7.11 1.78
C ALA A 19 -10.11 -5.66 2.21
N ARG A 20 -9.33 -5.16 3.18
CA ARG A 20 -9.60 -3.89 3.83
C ARG A 20 -8.31 -3.29 4.39
N HIS A 21 -8.07 -2.03 4.09
CA HIS A 21 -6.94 -1.27 4.59
C HIS A 21 -7.35 -0.46 5.83
N GLU A 22 -6.45 -0.34 6.80
CA GLU A 22 -6.64 0.54 7.96
C GLU A 22 -5.78 1.79 7.78
N VAL A 23 -6.43 2.95 7.82
CA VAL A 23 -5.78 4.25 7.60
C VAL A 23 -5.80 5.06 8.88
N LEU A 24 -4.63 5.53 9.29
CA LEU A 24 -4.47 6.44 10.41
C LEU A 24 -4.00 7.80 9.89
N ILE A 25 -4.82 8.83 10.09
CA ILE A 25 -4.59 10.17 9.58
C ILE A 25 -4.20 11.11 10.73
N GLU A 26 -3.08 11.80 10.56
CA GLU A 26 -2.61 12.85 11.47
C GLU A 26 -2.55 14.19 10.72
N ALA A 27 -3.31 15.15 11.18
CA ALA A 27 -3.31 16.51 10.64
C ALA A 27 -2.65 17.47 11.63
N PRO A 28 -1.79 18.40 11.15
CA PRO A 28 -1.01 19.30 12.04
C PRO A 28 -1.86 20.18 12.95
N ASP A 29 -3.10 20.48 12.55
CA ASP A 29 -4.05 21.33 13.27
C ASP A 29 -5.02 20.55 14.16
N LYS A 30 -4.95 19.22 14.17
CA LYS A 30 -5.83 18.35 14.95
C LYS A 30 -5.06 17.66 16.10
N LYS A 31 -5.60 17.74 17.30
CA LYS A 31 -5.02 17.05 18.47
C LYS A 31 -5.21 15.52 18.43
N ARG A 32 -6.23 15.05 17.69
CA ARG A 32 -6.56 13.62 17.63
C ARG A 32 -6.35 13.10 16.22
N ARG A 33 -5.73 11.95 16.13
CA ARG A 33 -5.66 11.15 14.91
C ARG A 33 -7.03 10.64 14.50
N ARG A 34 -7.26 10.51 13.20
CA ARG A 34 -8.48 9.94 12.66
C ARG A 34 -8.19 8.57 12.07
N ARG A 35 -8.91 7.57 12.54
CA ARG A 35 -8.88 6.22 11.98
C ARG A 35 -9.99 6.06 10.96
N VAL A 36 -9.66 5.44 9.82
CA VAL A 36 -10.61 5.11 8.75
C VAL A 36 -10.31 3.71 8.24
N SER A 37 -11.34 2.91 8.06
CA SER A 37 -11.25 1.61 7.41
C SER A 37 -11.73 1.74 5.97
N VAL A 38 -10.99 1.19 5.01
CA VAL A 38 -11.18 1.36 3.57
C VAL A 38 -11.20 -0.02 2.92
N LEU A 39 -12.30 -0.43 2.31
CA LEU A 39 -12.34 -1.66 1.55
C LEU A 39 -11.47 -1.55 0.29
N ASN A 40 -10.93 -2.68 -0.16
CA ASN A 40 -10.06 -2.71 -1.33
C ASN A 40 -10.89 -2.68 -2.64
N ASN A 41 -11.58 -1.57 -2.87
CA ASN A 41 -12.36 -1.28 -4.08
C ASN A 41 -12.33 0.22 -4.42
N LEU A 42 -12.68 0.54 -5.66
CA LEU A 42 -12.57 1.88 -6.23
C LEU A 42 -13.45 2.92 -5.49
N GLU A 43 -14.68 2.57 -5.13
CA GLU A 43 -15.60 3.47 -4.43
C GLU A 43 -15.03 3.93 -3.07
N GLU A 44 -14.46 3.00 -2.32
CA GLU A 44 -13.83 3.28 -1.04
C GLU A 44 -12.53 4.09 -1.19
N PHE A 45 -11.78 3.88 -2.28
CA PHE A 45 -10.61 4.71 -2.60
C PHE A 45 -11.03 6.16 -2.89
N ASP A 46 -12.08 6.36 -3.68
CA ASP A 46 -12.61 7.70 -3.96
C ASP A 46 -13.10 8.39 -2.69
N ARG A 47 -13.73 7.65 -1.78
CA ARG A 47 -14.15 8.15 -0.47
C ARG A 47 -12.95 8.59 0.38
N LEU A 48 -11.88 7.80 0.41
CA LEU A 48 -10.63 8.15 1.11
C LEU A 48 -9.99 9.40 0.49
N ILE A 49 -9.90 9.46 -0.84
CA ILE A 49 -9.34 10.61 -1.56
C ILE A 49 -10.13 11.88 -1.26
N GLY A 50 -11.46 11.82 -1.28
CA GLY A 50 -12.33 12.93 -0.92
C GLY A 50 -12.12 13.41 0.53
N LEU A 51 -11.97 12.46 1.46
CA LEU A 51 -11.65 12.76 2.84
C LEU A 51 -10.28 13.45 2.99
N LEU A 52 -9.24 12.94 2.34
CA LEU A 52 -7.90 13.53 2.41
C LEU A 52 -7.86 14.94 1.79
N ARG A 53 -8.57 15.15 0.67
CA ARG A 53 -8.72 16.49 0.05
C ARG A 53 -9.45 17.49 0.95
N SER A 54 -10.37 17.02 1.80
CA SER A 54 -11.13 17.89 2.70
C SER A 54 -10.27 18.61 3.74
N TYR A 55 -9.06 18.16 3.97
CA TYR A 55 -8.09 18.86 4.85
C TYR A 55 -7.49 20.12 4.21
N GLN A 56 -7.63 20.30 2.89
CA GLN A 56 -7.11 21.46 2.14
C GLN A 56 -5.62 21.73 2.39
N ARG A 57 -4.84 20.68 2.53
CA ARG A 57 -3.40 20.70 2.81
C ARG A 57 -2.67 19.68 1.90
N PRO A 58 -1.37 19.83 1.70
CA PRO A 58 -0.57 18.76 1.11
C PRO A 58 -0.77 17.47 1.91
N VAL A 59 -0.89 16.35 1.20
CA VAL A 59 -1.09 15.04 1.81
C VAL A 59 0.08 14.14 1.45
N ARG A 60 0.67 13.53 2.45
CA ARG A 60 1.68 12.48 2.30
C ARG A 60 1.10 11.17 2.80
N VAL A 61 1.16 10.15 1.97
CA VAL A 61 0.66 8.82 2.27
C VAL A 61 1.83 7.86 2.35
N ALA A 62 1.83 6.98 3.34
CA ALA A 62 2.83 5.92 3.43
C ALA A 62 2.21 4.58 3.77
N PHE A 63 2.79 3.51 3.24
CA PHE A 63 2.42 2.13 3.53
C PHE A 63 3.62 1.20 3.37
N GLU A 64 3.50 0.00 3.96
CA GLU A 64 4.37 -1.11 3.65
C GLU A 64 3.83 -1.87 2.44
N ALA A 65 4.68 -2.14 1.44
CA ALA A 65 4.29 -2.89 0.24
C ALA A 65 4.22 -4.39 0.54
N THR A 66 3.08 -4.86 1.00
CA THR A 66 2.82 -6.28 1.21
C THR A 66 2.11 -6.87 0.00
N GLY A 67 2.77 -7.78 -0.71
CA GLY A 67 2.22 -8.38 -1.92
C GLY A 67 1.84 -7.33 -2.98
N ASN A 68 0.68 -7.55 -3.66
CA ASN A 68 0.18 -6.65 -4.70
C ASN A 68 -1.05 -5.82 -4.26
N TYR A 69 -1.49 -5.97 -3.01
CA TYR A 69 -2.75 -5.40 -2.53
C TYR A 69 -2.74 -3.87 -2.45
N HIS A 70 -1.56 -3.25 -2.34
CA HIS A 70 -1.39 -1.80 -2.31
C HIS A 70 -1.52 -1.14 -3.69
N ARG A 71 -1.31 -1.87 -4.79
CA ARG A 71 -1.12 -1.29 -6.14
C ARG A 71 -2.30 -0.46 -6.62
N ALA A 72 -3.52 -0.98 -6.52
CA ALA A 72 -4.70 -0.26 -6.98
C ALA A 72 -4.92 1.04 -6.19
N LEU A 73 -4.80 0.97 -4.86
CA LEU A 73 -4.91 2.14 -4.00
C LEU A 73 -3.79 3.17 -4.28
N ALA A 74 -2.54 2.71 -4.38
CA ALA A 74 -1.39 3.59 -4.66
C ALA A 74 -1.55 4.32 -6.00
N TYR A 75 -2.00 3.62 -7.04
CA TYR A 75 -2.28 4.22 -8.34
C TYR A 75 -3.34 5.33 -8.25
N GLN A 76 -4.47 5.08 -7.57
CA GLN A 76 -5.54 6.08 -7.40
C GLN A 76 -5.08 7.28 -6.56
N LEU A 77 -4.32 7.05 -5.51
CA LEU A 77 -3.73 8.12 -4.68
C LEU A 77 -2.72 8.95 -5.48
N GLY A 78 -1.92 8.31 -6.34
CA GLY A 78 -0.99 8.98 -7.25
C GLY A 78 -1.72 9.85 -8.28
N LEU A 79 -2.78 9.34 -8.91
CA LEU A 79 -3.64 10.12 -9.81
C LEU A 79 -4.31 11.32 -9.11
N ALA A 80 -4.61 11.17 -7.82
CA ALA A 80 -5.15 12.25 -7.00
C ALA A 80 -4.11 13.34 -6.66
N GLY A 81 -2.82 13.12 -6.98
CA GLY A 81 -1.72 14.06 -6.78
C GLY A 81 -1.12 14.01 -5.37
N PHE A 82 -1.37 12.97 -4.59
CA PHE A 82 -0.78 12.81 -3.27
C PHE A 82 0.67 12.31 -3.33
N GLU A 83 1.49 12.74 -2.39
CA GLU A 83 2.85 12.24 -2.22
C GLU A 83 2.81 10.84 -1.60
N ILE A 84 3.37 9.84 -2.30
CA ILE A 84 3.36 8.46 -1.84
C ILE A 84 4.76 8.03 -1.42
N LYS A 85 4.84 7.39 -0.26
CA LYS A 85 6.07 6.86 0.34
C LYS A 85 5.93 5.39 0.66
N LEU A 86 7.04 4.68 0.64
CA LEU A 86 7.16 3.31 1.11
C LEU A 86 7.87 3.24 2.45
N ILE A 87 7.39 2.31 3.28
CA ILE A 87 8.09 1.89 4.48
C ILE A 87 8.70 0.51 4.23
N SER A 88 9.98 0.37 4.55
CA SER A 88 10.67 -0.91 4.46
C SER A 88 10.13 -1.90 5.50
N SER A 89 9.79 -3.13 5.08
CA SER A 89 9.31 -4.21 5.96
C SER A 89 10.29 -4.50 7.10
N LEU A 90 11.59 -4.47 6.82
CA LEU A 90 12.62 -4.68 7.83
C LEU A 90 12.64 -3.55 8.86
N ALA A 91 12.56 -2.30 8.40
CA ALA A 91 12.53 -1.15 9.29
C ALA A 91 11.25 -1.12 10.14
N LEU A 92 10.10 -1.49 9.54
CA LEU A 92 8.82 -1.61 10.23
C LEU A 92 8.89 -2.64 11.36
N ALA A 93 9.43 -3.83 11.08
CA ALA A 93 9.57 -4.90 12.07
C ALA A 93 10.46 -4.46 13.26
N ARG A 94 11.62 -3.86 12.98
CA ARG A 94 12.55 -3.37 14.02
C ARG A 94 11.93 -2.24 14.86
N THR A 95 11.22 -1.32 14.22
CA THR A 95 10.54 -0.21 14.91
C THR A 95 9.41 -0.74 15.78
N ARG A 96 8.66 -1.73 15.32
CA ARG A 96 7.60 -2.40 16.10
C ARG A 96 8.15 -3.04 17.37
N GLU A 97 9.28 -3.73 17.30
CA GLU A 97 9.96 -4.32 18.46
C GLU A 97 10.43 -3.26 19.45
N ALA A 98 11.05 -2.18 18.96
CA ALA A 98 11.59 -1.11 19.81
C ALA A 98 10.50 -0.33 20.56
N LEU A 99 9.31 -0.20 19.99
CA LEU A 99 8.23 0.65 20.50
C LEU A 99 7.07 -0.12 21.14
N HIS A 100 7.24 -1.40 21.43
CA HIS A 100 6.20 -2.36 21.83
C HIS A 100 5.26 -1.90 22.98
N ASN A 101 5.67 -0.98 23.83
CA ASN A 101 4.91 -0.55 25.01
C ASN A 101 4.32 0.88 24.95
N SER A 102 4.49 1.62 23.85
CA SER A 102 4.16 3.05 23.78
C SER A 102 2.94 3.40 22.89
N TRP A 103 2.16 2.41 22.48
CA TRP A 103 1.08 2.59 21.50
C TRP A 103 -0.28 2.87 22.13
N ASP A 104 -1.09 3.68 21.44
CA ASP A 104 -2.51 3.81 21.75
C ASP A 104 -3.21 2.47 21.45
N LYS A 105 -3.92 1.92 22.44
CA LYS A 105 -4.60 0.62 22.34
C LYS A 105 -5.74 0.61 21.33
N ASN A 106 -6.22 1.77 20.93
CA ASN A 106 -7.39 1.91 20.05
C ASN A 106 -7.02 2.04 18.57
N ASP A 107 -5.75 2.28 18.25
CA ASP A 107 -5.29 2.44 16.87
C ASP A 107 -4.66 1.15 16.31
N PRO A 108 -4.75 0.90 15.00
CA PRO A 108 -4.10 -0.24 14.35
C PRO A 108 -2.59 -0.17 14.57
N LYS A 109 -2.00 -1.19 15.15
CA LYS A 109 -0.58 -1.19 15.54
C LYS A 109 0.35 -0.87 14.37
N ASP A 110 0.11 -1.50 13.22
CA ASP A 110 0.97 -1.32 12.05
C ASP A 110 0.85 0.09 11.44
N ALA A 111 -0.36 0.64 11.36
CA ALA A 111 -0.55 2.02 10.94
C ALA A 111 0.10 3.04 11.91
N GLN A 112 0.12 2.75 13.22
CA GLN A 112 0.83 3.59 14.19
C GLN A 112 2.35 3.58 13.97
N VAL A 113 2.93 2.40 13.72
CA VAL A 113 4.37 2.26 13.42
C VAL A 113 4.71 3.01 12.14
N ILE A 114 3.90 2.85 11.09
CA ILE A 114 4.09 3.56 9.82
C ILE A 114 4.03 5.07 10.04
N LEU A 115 3.04 5.56 10.79
CA LEU A 115 2.90 6.99 11.09
C LEU A 115 4.10 7.53 11.89
N HIS A 116 4.59 6.77 12.86
CA HIS A 116 5.81 7.13 13.60
C HIS A 116 7.02 7.23 12.65
N MET A 117 7.19 6.27 11.75
CA MET A 117 8.29 6.29 10.76
C MET A 117 8.18 7.48 9.81
N MET A 118 6.97 7.87 9.40
CA MET A 118 6.74 9.10 8.63
C MET A 118 7.17 10.35 9.40
N ASN A 119 6.86 10.42 10.70
CA ASN A 119 7.21 11.56 11.55
C ASN A 119 8.73 11.72 11.77
N ILE A 120 9.48 10.62 11.75
CA ILE A 120 10.96 10.66 11.87
C ILE A 120 11.67 10.67 10.51
N GLY A 121 10.93 10.71 9.39
CA GLY A 121 11.50 10.74 8.04
C GLY A 121 12.14 9.42 7.58
N ALA A 122 11.78 8.29 8.18
CA ALA A 122 12.29 6.96 7.84
C ALA A 122 11.49 6.30 6.70
N GLU A 123 11.20 7.06 5.66
CA GLU A 123 10.38 6.66 4.52
C GLU A 123 11.17 6.74 3.22
N GLN A 124 10.77 5.95 2.21
CA GLN A 124 11.38 5.90 0.89
C GLN A 124 10.40 6.38 -0.19
N PHE A 125 10.91 6.84 -1.34
CA PHE A 125 10.05 7.18 -2.46
C PHE A 125 9.36 5.93 -3.01
N TYR A 126 8.08 6.06 -3.34
CA TYR A 126 7.34 5.05 -4.07
C TYR A 126 7.40 5.35 -5.56
N ASN A 127 7.96 4.41 -6.32
CA ASN A 127 7.89 4.43 -7.77
C ASN A 127 6.76 3.47 -8.19
N ASP A 128 5.68 4.03 -8.75
CA ASP A 128 4.60 3.20 -9.27
C ASP A 128 5.09 2.44 -10.51
N PRO A 129 5.11 1.10 -10.48
CA PRO A 129 5.56 0.31 -11.63
C PRO A 129 4.72 0.51 -12.89
N LEU A 130 3.42 0.84 -12.76
CA LEU A 130 2.54 1.13 -13.89
C LEU A 130 2.92 2.43 -14.61
N VAL A 131 3.32 3.45 -13.84
CA VAL A 131 3.72 4.74 -14.39
C VAL A 131 5.11 4.66 -15.00
N HIS A 132 6.02 3.87 -14.44
CA HIS A 132 7.42 3.77 -14.86
C HIS A 132 7.72 2.60 -15.81
N GLY A 133 6.70 1.83 -16.24
CA GLY A 133 6.83 0.76 -17.22
C GLY A 133 7.58 -0.50 -16.75
N THR A 134 8.02 -0.57 -15.49
CA THR A 134 8.76 -1.74 -14.96
C THR A 134 7.84 -2.89 -14.55
N ASN A 135 6.56 -2.60 -14.36
CA ASN A 135 5.56 -3.58 -13.94
C ASN A 135 5.25 -4.61 -15.04
N ASP A 136 5.27 -4.18 -16.30
CA ASP A 136 4.87 -5.03 -17.44
C ASP A 136 5.79 -6.25 -17.57
N ILE A 137 7.09 -6.07 -17.39
CA ILE A 137 8.08 -7.16 -17.48
C ILE A 137 7.87 -8.16 -16.34
N GLN A 138 7.64 -7.69 -15.12
CA GLN A 138 7.43 -8.56 -13.96
C GLN A 138 6.12 -9.33 -14.07
N GLU A 139 5.04 -8.69 -14.49
CA GLU A 139 3.73 -9.33 -14.67
C GLU A 139 3.73 -10.28 -15.87
N LEU A 140 4.40 -9.92 -16.97
CA LEU A 140 4.60 -10.82 -18.10
C LEU A 140 5.41 -12.06 -17.71
N SER A 141 6.48 -11.90 -16.94
CA SER A 141 7.28 -13.03 -16.43
C SER A 141 6.45 -13.97 -15.55
N LYS A 142 5.67 -13.42 -14.60
CA LYS A 142 4.77 -14.23 -13.76
C LYS A 142 3.69 -14.93 -14.56
N THR A 143 3.11 -14.25 -15.53
CA THR A 143 2.09 -14.81 -16.45
C THR A 143 2.68 -15.92 -17.29
N HIS A 144 3.88 -15.73 -17.85
CA HIS A 144 4.62 -16.74 -18.59
C HIS A 144 4.88 -17.98 -17.73
N ASP A 145 5.35 -17.82 -16.50
CA ASP A 145 5.62 -18.92 -15.58
C ASP A 145 4.34 -19.69 -15.24
N MET A 146 3.24 -18.98 -14.99
CA MET A 146 1.94 -19.59 -14.72
C MET A 146 1.44 -20.41 -15.91
N VAL A 147 1.49 -19.84 -17.11
CA VAL A 147 1.07 -20.52 -18.35
C VAL A 147 1.96 -21.75 -18.62
N SER A 148 3.28 -21.62 -18.42
CA SER A 148 4.22 -22.72 -18.62
C SER A 148 3.99 -23.87 -17.65
N ARG A 149 3.70 -23.60 -16.38
CA ARG A 149 3.33 -24.61 -15.38
C ARG A 149 2.02 -25.31 -15.77
N SER A 150 0.98 -24.53 -16.10
CA SER A 150 -0.32 -25.08 -16.53
C SER A 150 -0.20 -25.95 -17.78
N LYS A 151 0.62 -25.54 -18.75
CA LYS A 151 0.92 -26.37 -19.95
C LYS A 151 1.55 -27.70 -19.55
N THR A 152 2.53 -27.70 -18.67
CA THR A 152 3.23 -28.91 -18.21
C THR A 152 2.26 -29.83 -17.44
N GLU A 153 1.44 -29.29 -16.56
CA GLU A 153 0.43 -30.04 -15.80
C GLU A 153 -0.61 -30.69 -16.73
N LEU A 154 -1.12 -29.94 -17.70
CA LEU A 154 -2.05 -30.47 -18.71
C LEU A 154 -1.41 -31.59 -19.57
N TRP A 155 -0.15 -31.38 -19.98
CA TRP A 155 0.59 -32.37 -20.74
C TRP A 155 0.78 -33.68 -19.97
N HIS A 156 1.22 -33.57 -18.71
CA HIS A 156 1.34 -34.74 -17.82
C HIS A 156 -0.02 -35.43 -17.63
N ARG A 157 -1.08 -34.69 -17.44
CA ARG A 157 -2.44 -35.24 -17.29
C ARG A 157 -2.91 -35.97 -18.52
N ILE A 158 -2.61 -35.46 -19.71
CA ILE A 158 -2.92 -36.13 -20.99
C ILE A 158 -2.14 -37.44 -21.08
N LEU A 159 -0.83 -37.43 -20.86
CA LEU A 159 0.01 -38.62 -21.03
C LEU A 159 -0.26 -39.68 -19.95
N THR A 160 -0.48 -39.30 -18.72
CA THR A 160 -0.57 -40.27 -17.60
C THR A 160 -1.99 -40.69 -17.26
N HIS A 161 -2.98 -39.91 -17.64
CA HIS A 161 -4.36 -40.20 -17.27
C HIS A 161 -5.26 -40.44 -18.46
N TYR A 162 -5.27 -39.56 -19.46
CA TYR A 162 -6.20 -39.69 -20.57
C TYR A 162 -5.75 -40.70 -21.63
N LEU A 163 -4.53 -40.63 -22.14
CA LEU A 163 -4.06 -41.56 -23.18
C LEU A 163 -4.14 -43.04 -22.78
N PRO A 164 -3.77 -43.45 -21.54
CA PRO A 164 -3.91 -44.85 -21.13
C PRO A 164 -5.33 -45.37 -21.03
N LEU A 165 -6.36 -44.50 -21.06
CA LEU A 165 -7.76 -44.89 -21.09
C LEU A 165 -8.24 -45.28 -22.48
N TYR A 166 -7.52 -44.86 -23.53
CA TYR A 166 -7.94 -45.04 -24.92
C TYR A 166 -7.00 -45.92 -25.72
N PHE A 167 -5.79 -46.13 -25.25
CA PHE A 167 -4.72 -46.89 -25.90
C PHE A 167 -3.99 -47.80 -24.92
#